data_c7495fcdd565715121d0c5eb927a6148
#
_entry.id   c7495fcdd565715121d0c5eb927a6148
#
_cell.length_a   1.000
_cell.length_b   1.000
_cell.length_c   1.000
_cell.angle_alpha   90.00
_cell.angle_beta   90.00
_cell.angle_gamma   90.00
#
_symmetry.space_group_name_H-M   'P 1'
#
loop_
_entity.id
_entity.type
_entity.pdbx_description
1 polymer ?
#
loop_
_entity_poly.entity_id
_entity_poly.type
_entity_poly.pdbx_seq_one_letter_code
_entity_poly.pdbx_strand_id
1 'polypeptide(L)'
;MLVAESETQTVKLVRPIDASGYGLDAVWNDDFHHTAIAAITGNREAYYSDHHGTPQELISAARHGYLFQGQRYAWQRQPRGTRTDGIPGAAFVTYLENHDQIANSGDGSRVRFQTSPGRYRAMTALMLLMPGTPMLFQGQEFGASAPFLYFADHNPELAKAVQNGRVEFIKQFPSLAAASVQQRMPAPHDPEIFERCKLNWEERDTNEPWVRLHRDLLTIRRADAAFRAQDATALEGAVLGPELFVLRYTDGSPDDERLLVVNLGTDVEAPSFAEPLVAPPEAYTWQIRWSSGEPEYGGHGTPPVVTDAGWRVPAHAAVVLQPKVRQKER
;
A
#
# COMPACT_ATOMS: atom_id res chain seq x y z
N MET A 1 -10.15 8.81 19.21
CA MET A 1 -10.17 7.87 18.06
C MET A 1 -9.71 6.51 18.56
N LEU A 2 -10.48 5.45 18.27
CA LEU A 2 -10.17 4.06 18.63
C LEU A 2 -10.01 3.27 17.33
N VAL A 3 -8.85 2.64 17.16
CA VAL A 3 -8.51 1.84 15.98
C VAL A 3 -8.26 0.41 16.42
N ALA A 4 -8.89 -0.55 15.75
CA ALA A 4 -8.67 -1.97 16.03
C ALA A 4 -7.61 -2.56 15.10
N GLU A 5 -6.74 -3.38 15.67
CA GLU A 5 -5.95 -4.37 14.94
C GLU A 5 -6.65 -5.73 15.08
N SER A 6 -7.00 -6.35 13.96
CA SER A 6 -7.77 -7.60 13.98
C SER A 6 -7.48 -8.46 12.76
N GLU A 7 -6.93 -9.63 13.00
CA GLU A 7 -6.65 -10.63 11.97
C GLU A 7 -7.92 -11.14 11.26
N THR A 8 -9.08 -11.11 11.93
CA THR A 8 -10.33 -11.65 11.39
C THR A 8 -10.96 -10.79 10.31
N GLN A 9 -10.52 -9.54 10.14
CA GLN A 9 -11.04 -8.59 9.13
C GLN A 9 -12.56 -8.42 9.22
N THR A 10 -13.08 -8.23 10.45
CA THR A 10 -14.52 -8.07 10.66
C THR A 10 -14.93 -6.61 10.77
N VAL A 11 -15.86 -6.15 9.92
CA VAL A 11 -16.42 -4.79 10.01
C VAL A 11 -17.35 -4.58 11.20
N LYS A 12 -17.67 -5.63 11.96
CA LYS A 12 -18.41 -5.48 13.22
C LYS A 12 -17.71 -4.52 14.18
N LEU A 13 -16.38 -4.43 14.11
CA LEU A 13 -15.58 -3.52 14.93
C LEU A 13 -15.94 -2.06 14.68
N VAL A 14 -16.16 -1.66 13.44
CA VAL A 14 -16.41 -0.27 13.02
C VAL A 14 -17.88 0.04 12.77
N ARG A 15 -18.76 -0.96 12.69
CA ARG A 15 -20.20 -0.71 12.58
C ARG A 15 -20.72 0.02 13.82
N PRO A 16 -21.68 0.94 13.66
CA PRO A 16 -22.33 1.61 14.78
C PRO A 16 -22.95 0.63 15.80
N ILE A 17 -23.03 1.03 17.05
CA ILE A 17 -23.56 0.19 18.14
C ILE A 17 -25.04 -0.16 17.89
N ASP A 18 -25.83 0.79 17.39
CA ASP A 18 -27.24 0.58 17.02
C ASP A 18 -27.43 -0.36 15.82
N ALA A 19 -26.37 -0.53 14.99
CA ALA A 19 -26.29 -1.51 13.93
C ALA A 19 -25.59 -2.82 14.36
N SER A 20 -25.59 -3.12 15.67
CA SER A 20 -24.98 -4.30 16.28
C SER A 20 -23.45 -4.40 16.09
N GLY A 21 -22.77 -3.28 15.93
CA GLY A 21 -21.31 -3.15 15.92
C GLY A 21 -20.73 -2.72 17.26
N TYR A 22 -19.41 -2.48 17.28
CA TYR A 22 -18.71 -1.97 18.47
C TYR A 22 -18.44 -0.46 18.43
N GLY A 23 -18.68 0.21 17.30
CA GLY A 23 -18.57 1.65 17.15
C GLY A 23 -17.15 2.20 17.24
N LEU A 24 -16.14 1.40 16.85
CA LEU A 24 -14.78 1.90 16.74
C LEU A 24 -14.63 2.79 15.49
N ASP A 25 -13.65 3.69 15.50
CA ASP A 25 -13.46 4.66 14.42
C ASP A 25 -12.84 4.02 13.16
N ALA A 26 -11.92 3.06 13.32
CA ALA A 26 -11.25 2.41 12.21
C ALA A 26 -10.72 1.02 12.58
N VAL A 27 -10.32 0.26 11.56
CA VAL A 27 -9.73 -1.08 11.66
C VAL A 27 -8.59 -1.23 10.66
N TRP A 28 -7.53 -1.95 11.02
CA TRP A 28 -6.42 -2.23 10.12
C TRP A 28 -6.82 -3.13 8.96
N ASN A 29 -6.26 -2.85 7.80
CA ASN A 29 -6.53 -3.56 6.56
C ASN A 29 -5.32 -4.39 6.12
N ASP A 30 -5.20 -5.60 6.68
CA ASP A 30 -4.16 -6.55 6.31
C ASP A 30 -4.27 -6.99 4.85
N ASP A 31 -5.49 -7.10 4.30
CA ASP A 31 -5.70 -7.54 2.92
C ASP A 31 -5.02 -6.60 1.92
N PHE A 32 -5.09 -5.27 2.14
CA PHE A 32 -4.33 -4.32 1.33
C PHE A 32 -2.82 -4.53 1.50
N HIS A 33 -2.34 -4.63 2.75
CA HIS A 33 -0.93 -4.84 3.04
C HIS A 33 -0.40 -6.12 2.36
N HIS A 34 -1.09 -7.25 2.55
CA HIS A 34 -0.65 -8.54 2.00
C HIS A 34 -0.62 -8.51 0.46
N THR A 35 -1.64 -7.92 -0.17
CA THR A 35 -1.68 -7.75 -1.62
C THR A 35 -0.57 -6.84 -2.13
N ALA A 36 -0.33 -5.71 -1.45
CA ALA A 36 0.73 -4.77 -1.81
C ALA A 36 2.11 -5.43 -1.73
N ILE A 37 2.39 -6.17 -0.64
CA ILE A 37 3.65 -6.91 -0.48
C ILE A 37 3.80 -7.98 -1.58
N ALA A 38 2.77 -8.79 -1.84
CA ALA A 38 2.80 -9.78 -2.91
C ALA A 38 3.08 -9.12 -4.28
N ALA A 39 2.46 -7.97 -4.57
CA ALA A 39 2.64 -7.23 -5.83
C ALA A 39 4.06 -6.71 -6.03
N ILE A 40 4.69 -6.12 -4.99
CA ILE A 40 5.96 -5.43 -5.19
C ILE A 40 7.19 -6.27 -4.84
N THR A 41 7.04 -7.33 -4.02
CA THR A 41 8.16 -8.20 -3.60
C THR A 41 8.09 -9.61 -4.19
N GLY A 42 6.89 -10.06 -4.60
CA GLY A 42 6.64 -11.45 -5.00
C GLY A 42 6.50 -12.41 -3.83
N ASN A 43 6.54 -11.94 -2.57
CA ASN A 43 6.39 -12.80 -1.40
C ASN A 43 4.96 -13.35 -1.29
N ARG A 44 4.85 -14.69 -1.22
CA ARG A 44 3.58 -15.43 -1.09
C ARG A 44 3.67 -16.54 -0.04
N GLU A 45 4.41 -16.32 1.01
CA GLU A 45 4.57 -17.29 2.10
C GLU A 45 3.62 -17.01 3.26
N ALA A 46 3.25 -18.02 4.01
CA ALA A 46 2.40 -17.95 5.19
C ALA A 46 1.10 -17.15 4.90
N TYR A 47 0.79 -16.11 5.65
CA TYR A 47 -0.41 -15.28 5.50
C TYR A 47 -0.45 -14.48 4.18
N TYR A 48 0.63 -14.43 3.40
CA TYR A 48 0.61 -13.84 2.04
C TYR A 48 0.13 -14.83 0.96
N SER A 49 0.01 -16.13 1.28
CA SER A 49 -0.17 -17.19 0.27
C SER A 49 -1.46 -17.10 -0.53
N ASP A 50 -2.51 -16.52 0.04
CA ASP A 50 -3.82 -16.33 -0.63
C ASP A 50 -3.92 -15.01 -1.42
N HIS A 51 -2.87 -14.15 -1.36
CA HIS A 51 -2.80 -12.89 -2.08
C HIS A 51 -1.87 -13.03 -3.30
N HIS A 52 -2.37 -12.66 -4.47
CA HIS A 52 -1.64 -12.79 -5.73
C HIS A 52 -0.90 -11.53 -6.14
N GLY A 53 -1.23 -10.38 -5.53
CA GLY A 53 -0.63 -9.09 -5.88
C GLY A 53 -1.06 -8.58 -7.25
N THR A 54 -2.22 -9.02 -7.75
CA THR A 54 -2.71 -8.61 -9.05
C THR A 54 -3.29 -7.20 -9.04
N PRO A 55 -3.29 -6.50 -10.20
CA PRO A 55 -3.99 -5.23 -10.35
C PRO A 55 -5.45 -5.26 -9.87
N GLN A 56 -6.17 -6.36 -10.16
CA GLN A 56 -7.56 -6.51 -9.72
C GLN A 56 -7.70 -6.54 -8.20
N GLU A 57 -6.79 -7.20 -7.48
CA GLU A 57 -6.81 -7.21 -6.02
C GLU A 57 -6.54 -5.81 -5.45
N LEU A 58 -5.60 -5.05 -6.02
CA LEU A 58 -5.32 -3.67 -5.60
C LEU A 58 -6.51 -2.74 -5.85
N ILE A 59 -7.16 -2.85 -7.02
CA ILE A 59 -8.42 -2.13 -7.33
C ILE A 59 -9.50 -2.50 -6.31
N SER A 60 -9.68 -3.79 -6.05
CA SER A 60 -10.71 -4.27 -5.12
C SER A 60 -10.44 -3.80 -3.68
N ALA A 61 -9.18 -3.82 -3.23
CA ALA A 61 -8.81 -3.29 -1.93
C ALA A 61 -9.09 -1.78 -1.80
N ALA A 62 -8.81 -0.99 -2.85
CA ALA A 62 -9.09 0.44 -2.88
C ALA A 62 -10.59 0.74 -2.82
N ARG A 63 -11.42 -0.07 -3.49
CA ARG A 63 -12.87 0.12 -3.60
C ARG A 63 -13.66 -0.45 -2.43
N HIS A 64 -13.23 -1.57 -1.88
CA HIS A 64 -14.02 -2.36 -0.93
C HIS A 64 -13.35 -2.50 0.45
N GLY A 65 -12.14 -2.00 0.63
CA GLY A 65 -11.36 -2.24 1.85
C GLY A 65 -10.86 -3.68 1.90
N TYR A 66 -11.67 -4.61 2.43
CA TYR A 66 -11.28 -6.01 2.51
C TYR A 66 -11.47 -6.75 1.19
N LEU A 67 -10.51 -7.61 0.84
CA LEU A 67 -10.63 -8.56 -0.28
C LEU A 67 -11.44 -9.79 0.11
N PHE A 68 -11.17 -10.31 1.31
CA PHE A 68 -11.92 -11.44 1.84
C PHE A 68 -13.12 -10.95 2.64
N GLN A 69 -14.32 -11.28 2.17
CA GLN A 69 -15.59 -10.85 2.75
C GLN A 69 -16.49 -12.05 3.07
N GLY A 70 -15.90 -13.14 3.58
CA GLY A 70 -16.53 -14.41 3.89
C GLY A 70 -16.02 -15.57 3.02
N GLN A 71 -15.18 -15.32 2.04
CA GLN A 71 -14.56 -16.37 1.24
C GLN A 71 -13.58 -17.18 2.09
N ARG A 72 -13.36 -18.44 1.65
CA ARG A 72 -12.34 -19.30 2.27
C ARG A 72 -10.96 -18.69 2.11
N TYR A 73 -10.25 -18.58 3.22
CA TYR A 73 -8.84 -18.19 3.29
C TYR A 73 -8.02 -19.46 3.53
N ALA A 74 -7.24 -19.88 2.55
CA ALA A 74 -6.64 -21.20 2.54
C ALA A 74 -5.61 -21.37 3.66
N TRP A 75 -4.81 -20.33 3.94
CA TRP A 75 -3.82 -20.35 5.00
C TRP A 75 -4.44 -20.65 6.37
N GLN A 76 -5.55 -20.00 6.72
CA GLN A 76 -6.27 -20.23 7.98
C GLN A 76 -7.25 -21.41 7.93
N ARG A 77 -7.52 -21.95 6.72
CA ARG A 77 -8.50 -23.05 6.47
C ARG A 77 -9.92 -22.74 6.90
N GLN A 78 -10.29 -21.46 7.00
CA GLN A 78 -11.61 -20.97 7.41
C GLN A 78 -12.03 -19.76 6.58
N PRO A 79 -13.30 -19.31 6.64
CA PRO A 79 -13.71 -18.04 6.07
C PRO A 79 -12.99 -16.86 6.73
N ARG A 80 -12.62 -15.83 5.92
CA ARG A 80 -11.98 -14.59 6.40
C ARG A 80 -12.83 -13.40 6.01
N GLY A 81 -12.85 -12.39 6.87
CA GLY A 81 -13.49 -11.11 6.62
C GLY A 81 -15.01 -11.15 6.65
N THR A 82 -15.59 -10.00 6.49
CA THR A 82 -17.05 -9.80 6.40
C THR A 82 -17.37 -8.73 5.35
N ARG A 83 -18.60 -8.73 4.85
CA ARG A 83 -19.06 -7.73 3.87
C ARG A 83 -18.88 -6.31 4.39
N THR A 84 -18.37 -5.44 3.53
CA THR A 84 -18.00 -4.05 3.84
C THR A 84 -19.05 -3.03 3.41
N ASP A 85 -20.24 -3.49 2.97
CA ASP A 85 -21.31 -2.61 2.50
C ASP A 85 -21.65 -1.52 3.53
N GLY A 86 -21.65 -0.27 3.08
CA GLY A 86 -21.95 0.89 3.91
C GLY A 86 -20.85 1.32 4.89
N ILE A 87 -19.67 0.69 4.84
CA ILE A 87 -18.53 1.12 5.64
C ILE A 87 -17.73 2.16 4.82
N PRO A 88 -17.48 3.35 5.36
CA PRO A 88 -16.71 4.38 4.65
C PRO A 88 -15.26 3.94 4.44
N GLY A 89 -14.65 4.33 3.30
CA GLY A 89 -13.26 4.01 2.98
C GLY A 89 -12.30 4.42 4.10
N ALA A 90 -12.54 5.56 4.72
CA ALA A 90 -11.72 6.08 5.83
C ALA A 90 -11.67 5.18 7.07
N ALA A 91 -12.63 4.25 7.24
CA ALA A 91 -12.61 3.29 8.35
C ALA A 91 -11.56 2.18 8.19
N PHE A 92 -10.97 2.03 7.00
CA PHE A 92 -9.91 1.05 6.74
C PHE A 92 -8.54 1.71 6.81
N VAL A 93 -7.71 1.31 7.79
CA VAL A 93 -6.33 1.79 7.91
C VAL A 93 -5.44 0.99 6.98
N THR A 94 -4.84 1.65 5.99
CA THR A 94 -3.97 1.05 4.98
C THR A 94 -2.50 1.36 5.25
N TYR A 95 -1.62 0.40 5.03
CA TYR A 95 -0.19 0.52 5.31
C TYR A 95 0.65 -0.41 4.44
N LEU A 96 1.91 -0.06 4.24
CA LEU A 96 2.92 -0.92 3.60
C LEU A 96 3.81 -1.60 4.64
N GLU A 97 3.99 -0.98 5.79
CA GLU A 97 4.83 -1.47 6.88
C GLU A 97 4.10 -1.30 8.21
N ASN A 98 4.29 -2.25 9.11
CA ASN A 98 3.94 -2.14 10.52
C ASN A 98 4.94 -2.92 11.38
N HIS A 99 4.76 -2.87 12.70
CA HIS A 99 5.65 -3.48 13.68
C HIS A 99 5.74 -5.01 13.54
N ASP A 100 4.66 -5.65 13.12
CA ASP A 100 4.53 -7.11 13.09
C ASP A 100 5.18 -7.70 11.83
N GLN A 101 4.74 -7.26 10.65
CA GLN A 101 5.21 -7.84 9.39
C GLN A 101 6.68 -7.56 9.13
N ILE A 102 7.21 -6.37 9.52
CA ILE A 102 8.65 -6.12 9.43
C ILE A 102 9.41 -7.05 10.38
N ALA A 103 8.99 -7.17 11.64
CA ALA A 103 9.64 -8.04 12.60
C ALA A 103 9.56 -9.52 12.19
N ASN A 104 8.53 -9.92 11.45
CA ASN A 104 8.34 -11.28 10.96
C ASN A 104 9.14 -11.60 9.68
N SER A 105 9.82 -10.64 9.07
CA SER A 105 10.69 -10.88 7.90
C SER A 105 11.98 -11.67 8.24
N GLY A 106 12.22 -11.95 9.51
CA GLY A 106 13.37 -12.69 10.02
C GLY A 106 14.56 -11.80 10.37
N ASP A 107 14.93 -10.87 9.50
CA ASP A 107 16.03 -9.91 9.71
C ASP A 107 15.56 -8.48 10.03
N GLY A 108 14.23 -8.26 10.07
CA GLY A 108 13.65 -6.95 10.30
C GLY A 108 13.77 -5.98 9.12
N SER A 109 13.98 -6.51 7.91
CA SER A 109 14.22 -5.72 6.71
C SER A 109 13.00 -4.91 6.32
N ARG A 110 13.21 -3.60 6.03
CA ARG A 110 12.16 -2.71 5.52
C ARG A 110 11.74 -3.10 4.10
N VAL A 111 10.47 -2.92 3.78
CA VAL A 111 9.89 -3.28 2.48
C VAL A 111 10.63 -2.61 1.31
N ARG A 112 11.08 -1.36 1.49
CA ARG A 112 11.83 -0.64 0.45
C ARG A 112 13.12 -1.35 -0.01
N PHE A 113 13.70 -2.23 0.80
CA PHE A 113 14.89 -3.02 0.45
C PHE A 113 14.53 -4.37 -0.20
N GLN A 114 13.25 -4.74 -0.19
CA GLN A 114 12.77 -6.00 -0.76
C GLN A 114 12.21 -5.83 -2.18
N THR A 115 12.19 -4.60 -2.70
CA THR A 115 11.65 -4.27 -4.02
C THR A 115 12.45 -3.15 -4.69
N SER A 116 12.16 -2.84 -5.96
CA SER A 116 12.79 -1.70 -6.64
C SER A 116 12.28 -0.36 -6.07
N PRO A 117 13.12 0.68 -6.02
CA PRO A 117 12.72 2.00 -5.55
C PRO A 117 11.50 2.57 -6.30
N GLY A 118 11.39 2.31 -7.60
CA GLY A 118 10.25 2.75 -8.42
C GLY A 118 8.94 2.08 -8.00
N ARG A 119 8.93 0.75 -7.85
CA ARG A 119 7.75 0.00 -7.37
C ARG A 119 7.32 0.47 -5.97
N TYR A 120 8.28 0.71 -5.08
CA TYR A 120 7.97 1.19 -3.73
C TYR A 120 7.36 2.60 -3.77
N ARG A 121 7.88 3.53 -4.59
CA ARG A 121 7.28 4.86 -4.79
C ARG A 121 5.86 4.77 -5.35
N ALA A 122 5.66 3.93 -6.38
CA ALA A 122 4.35 3.74 -7.00
C ALA A 122 3.31 3.18 -6.01
N MET A 123 3.69 2.19 -5.21
CA MET A 123 2.82 1.61 -4.18
C MET A 123 2.56 2.59 -3.03
N THR A 124 3.55 3.40 -2.64
CA THR A 124 3.37 4.48 -1.65
C THR A 124 2.34 5.49 -2.15
N ALA A 125 2.40 5.86 -3.44
CA ALA A 125 1.41 6.76 -4.03
C ALA A 125 0.00 6.16 -4.02
N LEU A 126 -0.15 4.88 -4.39
CA LEU A 126 -1.44 4.18 -4.30
C LEU A 126 -1.98 4.22 -2.87
N MET A 127 -1.18 3.82 -1.88
CA MET A 127 -1.58 3.79 -0.47
C MET A 127 -2.01 5.18 0.04
N LEU A 128 -1.27 6.23 -0.32
CA LEU A 128 -1.55 7.57 0.16
C LEU A 128 -2.70 8.27 -0.58
N LEU A 129 -3.06 7.84 -1.79
CA LEU A 129 -4.12 8.48 -2.59
C LEU A 129 -5.44 7.69 -2.61
N MET A 130 -5.45 6.41 -2.27
CA MET A 130 -6.69 5.62 -2.18
C MET A 130 -7.58 6.08 -1.00
N PRO A 131 -8.87 5.70 -0.97
CA PRO A 131 -9.82 6.15 0.07
C PRO A 131 -9.48 5.75 1.50
N GLY A 132 -8.71 4.69 1.73
CA GLY A 132 -8.31 4.25 3.07
C GLY A 132 -7.60 5.33 3.88
N THR A 133 -7.58 5.20 5.20
CA THR A 133 -6.76 6.05 6.07
C THR A 133 -5.33 5.52 6.10
N PRO A 134 -4.35 6.25 5.55
CA PRO A 134 -2.99 5.76 5.50
C PRO A 134 -2.30 5.82 6.86
N MET A 135 -1.59 4.76 7.20
CA MET A 135 -0.68 4.67 8.34
C MET A 135 0.75 4.53 7.83
N LEU A 136 1.65 5.37 8.31
CA LEU A 136 3.08 5.27 8.04
C LEU A 136 3.75 4.64 9.27
N PHE A 137 4.54 3.60 9.04
CA PHE A 137 5.38 3.06 10.09
C PHE A 137 6.60 3.97 10.32
N GLN A 138 7.06 4.07 11.56
CA GLN A 138 8.18 4.94 11.96
C GLN A 138 9.37 4.83 11.00
N GLY A 139 9.82 5.96 10.44
CA GLY A 139 10.94 6.04 9.51
C GLY A 139 10.61 5.69 8.06
N GLN A 140 9.39 5.25 7.74
CA GLN A 140 8.98 4.98 6.36
C GLN A 140 9.04 6.26 5.52
N GLU A 141 8.62 7.40 6.08
CA GLU A 141 8.54 8.70 5.42
C GLU A 141 9.88 9.27 4.97
N PHE A 142 10.97 8.86 5.58
CA PHE A 142 12.32 9.21 5.12
C PHE A 142 13.17 8.01 4.70
N GLY A 143 12.52 6.86 4.49
CA GLY A 143 13.20 5.66 4.03
C GLY A 143 14.31 5.20 4.97
N ALA A 144 14.02 5.05 6.28
CA ALA A 144 14.99 4.63 7.29
C ALA A 144 15.69 3.33 6.92
N SER A 145 16.99 3.23 7.21
CA SER A 145 17.78 2.01 7.01
C SER A 145 17.71 1.05 8.20
N ALA A 146 17.40 1.57 9.39
CA ALA A 146 17.32 0.76 10.59
C ALA A 146 16.30 -0.38 10.43
N PRO A 147 16.65 -1.63 10.74
CA PRO A 147 15.70 -2.73 10.75
C PRO A 147 14.68 -2.54 11.87
N PHE A 148 13.61 -3.33 11.85
CA PHE A 148 12.70 -3.43 12.99
C PHE A 148 12.51 -4.89 13.35
N LEU A 149 13.20 -5.31 14.40
CA LEU A 149 13.18 -6.67 14.93
C LEU A 149 12.20 -6.75 16.10
N TYR A 150 11.73 -7.95 16.38
CA TYR A 150 10.97 -8.16 17.61
C TYR A 150 11.91 -8.11 18.82
N PHE A 151 11.64 -7.22 19.75
CA PHE A 151 12.39 -7.08 21.02
C PHE A 151 11.43 -6.93 22.20
N ALA A 152 11.84 -7.42 23.35
CA ALA A 152 11.05 -7.34 24.57
C ALA A 152 11.94 -7.51 25.83
N ASP A 153 11.71 -6.67 26.83
CA ASP A 153 12.34 -6.76 28.13
C ASP A 153 11.51 -7.64 29.07
N HIS A 154 11.84 -8.93 29.10
CA HIS A 154 11.18 -9.93 29.91
C HIS A 154 12.12 -10.50 30.96
N ASN A 155 11.55 -11.02 32.07
CA ASN A 155 12.33 -11.83 32.99
C ASN A 155 12.90 -13.07 32.27
N PRO A 156 13.98 -13.71 32.79
CA PRO A 156 14.72 -14.77 32.10
C PRO A 156 13.86 -15.98 31.67
N GLU A 157 12.88 -16.37 32.46
CA GLU A 157 12.00 -17.48 32.17
C GLU A 157 11.07 -17.16 30.96
N LEU A 158 10.40 -16.02 31.01
CA LEU A 158 9.52 -15.58 29.95
C LEU A 158 10.32 -15.25 28.67
N ALA A 159 11.51 -14.66 28.80
CA ALA A 159 12.39 -14.36 27.66
C ALA A 159 12.72 -15.61 26.84
N LYS A 160 13.05 -16.72 27.52
CA LYS A 160 13.30 -18.01 26.88
C LYS A 160 12.05 -18.58 26.22
N ALA A 161 10.89 -18.49 26.86
CA ALA A 161 9.63 -18.95 26.29
C ALA A 161 9.25 -18.15 25.04
N VAL A 162 9.39 -16.83 25.08
CA VAL A 162 9.14 -15.92 23.93
C VAL A 162 10.09 -16.22 22.78
N GLN A 163 11.38 -16.38 23.04
CA GLN A 163 12.36 -16.75 22.01
C GLN A 163 11.98 -18.07 21.30
N ASN A 164 11.63 -19.10 22.07
CA ASN A 164 11.20 -20.36 21.49
C ASN A 164 9.90 -20.22 20.68
N GLY A 165 8.94 -19.47 21.20
CA GLY A 165 7.69 -19.17 20.49
C GLY A 165 7.91 -18.42 19.17
N ARG A 166 8.84 -17.46 19.15
CA ARG A 166 9.21 -16.73 17.91
C ARG A 166 9.85 -17.66 16.87
N VAL A 167 10.78 -18.52 17.29
CA VAL A 167 11.40 -19.49 16.39
C VAL A 167 10.35 -20.42 15.80
N GLU A 168 9.40 -20.91 16.61
CA GLU A 168 8.32 -21.78 16.11
C GLU A 168 7.37 -21.03 15.16
N PHE A 169 6.97 -19.81 15.51
CA PHE A 169 6.10 -18.98 14.67
C PHE A 169 6.70 -18.74 13.27
N ILE A 170 8.00 -18.44 13.18
CA ILE A 170 8.66 -18.12 11.92
C ILE A 170 8.81 -19.35 11.00
N LYS A 171 8.71 -20.57 11.48
CA LYS A 171 8.73 -21.79 10.67
C LYS A 171 7.59 -21.86 9.63
N GLN A 172 6.53 -21.10 9.83
CA GLN A 172 5.45 -21.02 8.85
C GLN A 172 5.88 -20.36 7.51
N PHE A 173 7.00 -19.63 7.52
CA PHE A 173 7.61 -19.08 6.31
C PHE A 173 8.67 -20.05 5.78
N PRO A 174 8.45 -20.74 4.66
CA PRO A 174 9.41 -21.72 4.11
C PRO A 174 10.82 -21.15 3.90
N SER A 175 10.95 -19.89 3.50
CA SER A 175 12.25 -19.22 3.34
C SER A 175 13.02 -19.07 4.66
N LEU A 176 12.32 -19.01 5.78
CA LEU A 176 12.89 -18.83 7.13
C LEU A 176 12.91 -20.12 7.96
N ALA A 177 12.35 -21.23 7.46
CA ALA A 177 12.20 -22.47 8.19
C ALA A 177 13.51 -23.26 8.36
N ALA A 178 14.55 -22.94 7.56
CA ALA A 178 15.83 -23.65 7.62
C ALA A 178 16.52 -23.45 8.99
N ALA A 179 17.04 -24.53 9.58
CA ALA A 179 17.70 -24.51 10.90
C ALA A 179 18.87 -23.49 10.96
N SER A 180 19.61 -23.33 9.87
CA SER A 180 20.69 -22.34 9.77
C SER A 180 20.22 -20.88 9.85
N VAL A 181 19.00 -20.60 9.39
CA VAL A 181 18.37 -19.27 9.51
C VAL A 181 17.89 -19.07 10.96
N GLN A 182 17.20 -20.06 11.51
CA GLN A 182 16.67 -19.98 12.87
C GLN A 182 17.74 -19.80 13.95
N GLN A 183 18.90 -20.44 13.76
CA GLN A 183 20.05 -20.29 14.68
C GLN A 183 20.66 -18.88 14.68
N ARG A 184 20.41 -18.09 13.62
CA ARG A 184 20.88 -16.70 13.49
C ARG A 184 19.83 -15.67 13.93
N MET A 185 18.63 -16.13 14.27
CA MET A 185 17.60 -15.23 14.76
C MET A 185 18.02 -14.58 16.06
N PRO A 186 17.90 -13.26 16.15
CA PRO A 186 18.29 -12.53 17.35
C PRO A 186 17.40 -12.93 18.53
N ALA A 187 17.97 -12.97 19.72
CA ALA A 187 17.22 -13.20 20.95
C ALA A 187 16.44 -11.92 21.32
N PRO A 188 15.10 -11.96 21.44
CA PRO A 188 14.30 -10.75 21.66
C PRO A 188 14.65 -9.94 22.90
N HIS A 189 15.22 -10.59 23.90
CA HIS A 189 15.60 -9.98 25.19
C HIS A 189 17.02 -9.42 25.22
N ASP A 190 17.77 -9.52 24.10
CA ASP A 190 19.08 -8.91 23.98
C ASP A 190 18.92 -7.39 23.77
N PRO A 191 19.47 -6.56 24.68
CA PRO A 191 19.40 -5.10 24.55
C PRO A 191 19.97 -4.57 23.22
N GLU A 192 20.94 -5.26 22.61
CA GLU A 192 21.51 -4.87 21.31
C GLU A 192 20.45 -4.88 20.20
N ILE A 193 19.44 -5.75 20.29
CA ILE A 193 18.36 -5.81 19.30
C ILE A 193 17.54 -4.54 19.32
N PHE A 194 17.21 -4.00 20.49
CA PHE A 194 16.54 -2.72 20.62
C PHE A 194 17.41 -1.57 20.06
N GLU A 195 18.70 -1.55 20.40
CA GLU A 195 19.63 -0.52 19.88
C GLU A 195 19.70 -0.53 18.36
N ARG A 196 19.70 -1.69 17.72
CA ARG A 196 19.69 -1.82 16.26
C ARG A 196 18.38 -1.33 15.62
N CYS A 197 17.27 -1.34 16.33
CA CYS A 197 15.97 -0.86 15.84
C CYS A 197 15.80 0.65 15.95
N LYS A 198 16.69 1.36 16.62
CA LYS A 198 16.62 2.81 16.74
C LYS A 198 16.82 3.49 15.39
N LEU A 199 15.98 4.48 15.11
CA LEU A 199 16.07 5.25 13.88
C LEU A 199 17.32 6.15 13.91
N ASN A 200 18.04 6.19 12.78
CA ASN A 200 19.04 7.23 12.54
C ASN A 200 18.34 8.47 11.96
N TRP A 201 18.17 9.50 12.77
CA TRP A 201 17.46 10.71 12.36
C TRP A 201 18.22 11.56 11.33
N GLU A 202 19.53 11.38 11.18
CA GLU A 202 20.31 12.05 10.13
C GLU A 202 19.89 11.61 8.73
N GLU A 203 19.30 10.40 8.61
CA GLU A 203 18.76 9.90 7.34
C GLU A 203 17.59 10.73 6.82
N ARG A 204 16.89 11.48 7.67
CA ARG A 204 15.82 12.38 7.25
C ARG A 204 16.38 13.49 6.34
N ASP A 205 17.58 13.96 6.61
CA ASP A 205 18.21 15.03 5.83
C ASP A 205 18.92 14.48 4.59
N THR A 206 19.52 13.28 4.69
CA THR A 206 20.22 12.63 3.58
C THR A 206 19.30 11.97 2.58
N ASN A 207 18.11 11.54 3.01
CA ASN A 207 17.08 10.89 2.20
C ASN A 207 15.93 11.85 1.81
N GLU A 208 16.24 13.11 1.58
CA GLU A 208 15.28 14.18 1.24
C GLU A 208 14.27 13.78 0.13
N PRO A 209 14.61 13.04 -0.93
CA PRO A 209 13.65 12.58 -1.94
C PRO A 209 12.47 11.76 -1.36
N TRP A 210 12.70 10.93 -0.35
CA TRP A 210 11.63 10.17 0.31
C TRP A 210 10.73 11.06 1.15
N VAL A 211 11.31 12.01 1.90
CA VAL A 211 10.55 13.00 2.67
C VAL A 211 9.67 13.85 1.75
N ARG A 212 10.23 14.29 0.64
CA ARG A 212 9.52 15.07 -0.38
C ARG A 212 8.36 14.29 -0.99
N LEU A 213 8.60 13.04 -1.39
CA LEU A 213 7.56 12.16 -1.93
C LEU A 213 6.34 12.08 -0.99
N HIS A 214 6.57 11.77 0.28
CA HIS A 214 5.49 11.65 1.26
C HIS A 214 4.79 12.98 1.52
N ARG A 215 5.55 14.08 1.67
CA ARG A 215 5.00 15.42 1.89
C ARG A 215 4.10 15.86 0.73
N ASP A 216 4.55 15.66 -0.51
CA ASP A 216 3.84 16.13 -1.69
C ASP A 216 2.59 15.28 -1.93
N LEU A 217 2.65 13.96 -1.75
CA LEU A 217 1.48 13.08 -1.80
C LEU A 217 0.44 13.42 -0.72
N LEU A 218 0.86 13.68 0.52
CA LEU A 218 -0.03 14.10 1.59
C LEU A 218 -0.62 15.48 1.33
N THR A 219 0.12 16.38 0.66
CA THR A 219 -0.38 17.68 0.23
C THR A 219 -1.45 17.52 -0.86
N ILE A 220 -1.21 16.67 -1.87
CA ILE A 220 -2.20 16.32 -2.90
C ILE A 220 -3.45 15.72 -2.24
N ARG A 221 -3.29 14.72 -1.38
CA ARG A 221 -4.41 14.10 -0.67
C ARG A 221 -5.30 15.10 0.08
N ARG A 222 -4.71 16.12 0.69
CA ARG A 222 -5.45 17.13 1.48
C ARG A 222 -6.06 18.24 0.63
N ALA A 223 -5.35 18.65 -0.42
CA ALA A 223 -5.75 19.80 -1.25
C ALA A 223 -6.72 19.41 -2.36
N ASP A 224 -6.57 18.23 -2.94
CA ASP A 224 -7.38 17.75 -4.06
C ASP A 224 -8.70 17.15 -3.57
N ALA A 225 -9.83 17.65 -4.08
CA ALA A 225 -11.17 17.23 -3.65
C ALA A 225 -11.38 15.73 -3.84
N ALA A 226 -10.96 15.17 -4.97
CA ALA A 226 -11.13 13.77 -5.32
C ALA A 226 -10.48 12.83 -4.29
N PHE A 227 -9.28 13.15 -3.82
CA PHE A 227 -8.57 12.32 -2.83
C PHE A 227 -8.99 12.64 -1.38
N ARG A 228 -9.29 13.92 -1.09
CA ARG A 228 -9.70 14.35 0.24
C ARG A 228 -11.04 13.75 0.68
N ALA A 229 -11.94 13.52 -0.26
CA ALA A 229 -13.26 12.93 0.01
C ALA A 229 -13.18 11.54 0.64
N GLN A 230 -12.13 10.76 0.36
CA GLN A 230 -11.99 9.36 0.79
C GLN A 230 -13.23 8.51 0.43
N ASP A 231 -13.91 8.89 -0.64
CA ASP A 231 -15.13 8.22 -1.09
C ASP A 231 -14.81 7.05 -2.01
N ALA A 232 -14.94 5.85 -1.46
CA ALA A 232 -14.75 4.62 -2.23
C ALA A 232 -15.92 4.36 -3.22
N THR A 233 -17.07 5.02 -3.07
CA THR A 233 -18.21 4.87 -3.98
C THR A 233 -18.04 5.70 -5.26
N ALA A 234 -17.26 6.77 -5.20
CA ALA A 234 -16.87 7.61 -6.34
C ALA A 234 -15.60 7.08 -7.04
N LEU A 235 -15.09 5.92 -6.65
CA LEU A 235 -13.90 5.31 -7.21
C LEU A 235 -14.26 4.16 -8.14
N GLU A 236 -13.75 4.20 -9.36
CA GLU A 236 -13.78 3.09 -10.30
C GLU A 236 -12.37 2.66 -10.66
N GLY A 237 -12.20 1.42 -11.12
CA GLY A 237 -10.88 0.91 -11.49
C GLY A 237 -10.94 -0.11 -12.61
N ALA A 238 -9.90 -0.13 -13.44
CA ALA A 238 -9.76 -1.07 -14.54
C ALA A 238 -8.34 -1.60 -14.66
N VAL A 239 -8.23 -2.87 -15.01
CA VAL A 239 -6.95 -3.53 -15.33
C VAL A 239 -6.63 -3.27 -16.79
N LEU A 240 -5.45 -2.68 -17.06
CA LEU A 240 -4.97 -2.38 -18.41
C LEU A 240 -3.84 -3.33 -18.87
N GLY A 241 -3.27 -4.08 -17.96
CA GLY A 241 -2.20 -5.05 -18.22
C GLY A 241 -1.87 -5.90 -17.00
N PRO A 242 -0.94 -6.84 -17.11
CA PRO A 242 -0.60 -7.76 -16.02
C PRO A 242 -0.17 -7.07 -14.71
N GLU A 243 0.49 -5.91 -14.82
CA GLU A 243 0.96 -5.10 -13.70
C GLU A 243 0.55 -3.62 -13.84
N LEU A 244 -0.38 -3.31 -14.77
CA LEU A 244 -0.87 -1.97 -15.07
C LEU A 244 -2.37 -1.87 -14.81
N PHE A 245 -2.78 -0.84 -14.08
CA PHE A 245 -4.19 -0.53 -13.81
C PHE A 245 -4.40 0.97 -13.60
N VAL A 246 -5.66 1.36 -13.61
CA VAL A 246 -6.09 2.72 -13.32
C VAL A 246 -7.13 2.74 -12.22
N LEU A 247 -7.13 3.83 -11.46
CA LEU A 247 -8.21 4.23 -10.56
C LEU A 247 -8.72 5.60 -11.00
N ARG A 248 -10.01 5.70 -11.29
CA ARG A 248 -10.68 6.95 -11.65
C ARG A 248 -11.53 7.43 -10.49
N TYR A 249 -11.30 8.67 -10.09
CA TYR A 249 -12.04 9.39 -9.07
C TYR A 249 -12.99 10.35 -9.77
N THR A 250 -14.30 10.20 -9.54
CA THR A 250 -15.35 11.00 -10.15
C THR A 250 -16.14 11.70 -9.06
N ASP A 251 -16.08 13.02 -8.98
CA ASP A 251 -16.74 13.84 -7.97
C ASP A 251 -17.91 14.68 -8.57
N GLY A 252 -18.40 14.29 -9.72
CA GLY A 252 -19.52 14.95 -10.39
C GLY A 252 -19.15 16.21 -11.20
N SER A 253 -17.94 16.78 -11.04
CA SER A 253 -17.41 17.85 -11.88
C SER A 253 -16.27 17.32 -12.75
N PRO A 254 -16.29 17.55 -14.08
CA PRO A 254 -15.20 17.16 -14.95
C PRO A 254 -13.83 17.71 -14.53
N ASP A 255 -13.76 18.90 -13.95
CA ASP A 255 -12.50 19.53 -13.51
C ASP A 255 -11.89 18.82 -12.27
N ASP A 256 -12.74 18.19 -11.45
CA ASP A 256 -12.33 17.50 -10.22
C ASP A 256 -12.04 16.01 -10.43
N GLU A 257 -12.26 15.49 -11.65
CA GLU A 257 -11.89 14.12 -11.95
C GLU A 257 -10.38 13.89 -11.90
N ARG A 258 -9.98 12.73 -11.41
CA ARG A 258 -8.57 12.30 -11.40
C ARG A 258 -8.46 10.86 -11.89
N LEU A 259 -7.41 10.63 -12.69
CA LEU A 259 -7.03 9.28 -13.11
C LEU A 259 -5.66 8.96 -12.53
N LEU A 260 -5.61 8.05 -11.57
CA LEU A 260 -4.38 7.48 -11.03
C LEU A 260 -4.01 6.26 -11.87
N VAL A 261 -2.94 6.37 -12.63
CA VAL A 261 -2.34 5.28 -13.41
C VAL A 261 -1.23 4.66 -12.59
N VAL A 262 -1.27 3.35 -12.34
CA VAL A 262 -0.25 2.61 -11.58
C VAL A 262 0.31 1.51 -12.45
N ASN A 263 1.60 1.57 -12.72
CA ASN A 263 2.36 0.56 -13.44
C ASN A 263 3.47 -0.01 -12.53
N LEU A 264 3.33 -1.24 -12.12
CA LEU A 264 4.34 -1.95 -11.33
C LEU A 264 5.27 -2.80 -12.21
N GLY A 265 4.98 -2.88 -13.52
CA GLY A 265 5.74 -3.60 -14.53
C GLY A 265 6.69 -2.73 -15.34
N THR A 266 7.04 -3.20 -16.52
CA THR A 266 7.87 -2.51 -17.51
C THR A 266 7.12 -1.37 -18.19
N ASP A 267 7.83 -0.55 -19.01
CA ASP A 267 7.21 0.46 -19.85
C ASP A 267 6.11 -0.12 -20.72
N VAL A 268 5.01 0.58 -20.84
CA VAL A 268 3.89 0.19 -21.71
C VAL A 268 3.65 1.29 -22.74
N GLU A 269 3.73 0.92 -24.01
CA GLU A 269 3.30 1.76 -25.13
C GLU A 269 2.08 1.11 -25.81
N ALA A 270 1.00 1.87 -25.96
CA ALA A 270 -0.23 1.40 -26.57
C ALA A 270 -0.89 2.53 -27.40
N PRO A 271 -1.31 2.25 -28.63
CA PRO A 271 -2.05 3.26 -29.42
C PRO A 271 -3.35 3.70 -28.74
N SER A 272 -3.99 2.78 -28.02
CA SER A 272 -5.18 3.05 -27.21
C SER A 272 -5.39 1.90 -26.22
N PHE A 273 -6.20 2.16 -25.19
CA PHE A 273 -6.80 1.12 -24.34
C PHE A 273 -8.31 1.08 -24.61
N ALA A 274 -8.85 -0.11 -24.88
CA ALA A 274 -10.30 -0.32 -25.06
C ALA A 274 -10.99 -0.36 -23.67
N GLU A 275 -10.85 0.74 -22.92
CA GLU A 275 -11.33 0.90 -21.56
C GLU A 275 -11.94 2.30 -21.37
N PRO A 276 -13.26 2.42 -21.11
CA PRO A 276 -13.91 3.72 -20.96
C PRO A 276 -13.32 4.61 -19.85
N LEU A 277 -12.80 4.03 -18.77
CA LEU A 277 -12.25 4.79 -17.64
C LEU A 277 -11.01 5.61 -18.00
N VAL A 278 -10.32 5.29 -19.09
CA VAL A 278 -9.16 6.07 -19.54
C VAL A 278 -9.53 7.25 -20.43
N ALA A 279 -10.80 7.34 -20.89
CA ALA A 279 -11.25 8.47 -21.71
C ALA A 279 -11.29 9.74 -20.85
N PRO A 280 -10.72 10.87 -21.32
CA PRO A 280 -10.91 12.15 -20.64
C PRO A 280 -12.38 12.59 -20.72
N PRO A 281 -12.84 13.47 -19.81
CA PRO A 281 -14.16 14.10 -19.94
C PRO A 281 -14.33 14.81 -21.29
N GLU A 282 -15.59 15.00 -21.71
CA GLU A 282 -15.89 15.67 -22.98
C GLU A 282 -15.28 17.08 -23.03
N ALA A 283 -14.62 17.44 -24.12
CA ALA A 283 -13.87 18.68 -24.35
C ALA A 283 -12.56 18.81 -23.54
N TYR A 284 -12.11 17.75 -22.86
CA TYR A 284 -10.85 17.75 -22.12
C TYR A 284 -9.81 16.82 -22.76
N THR A 285 -8.58 16.94 -22.30
CA THR A 285 -7.47 15.98 -22.46
C THR A 285 -6.83 15.73 -21.11
N TRP A 286 -6.09 14.63 -20.97
CA TRP A 286 -5.33 14.35 -19.75
C TRP A 286 -4.01 15.14 -19.72
N GLN A 287 -3.70 15.71 -18.56
CA GLN A 287 -2.41 16.33 -18.25
C GLN A 287 -1.85 15.71 -16.98
N ILE A 288 -0.53 15.48 -16.94
CA ILE A 288 0.16 15.05 -15.71
C ILE A 288 0.03 16.15 -14.67
N ARG A 289 -0.52 15.79 -13.52
CA ARG A 289 -0.54 16.60 -12.30
C ARG A 289 0.63 16.27 -11.38
N TRP A 290 0.97 15.00 -11.29
CA TRP A 290 2.03 14.49 -10.43
C TRP A 290 2.49 13.12 -10.94
N SER A 291 3.77 12.78 -10.69
CA SER A 291 4.30 11.45 -10.97
C SER A 291 5.35 11.04 -9.96
N SER A 292 5.34 9.78 -9.57
CA SER A 292 6.36 9.17 -8.72
C SER A 292 7.71 8.99 -9.42
N GLY A 293 7.74 9.16 -10.75
CA GLY A 293 8.92 9.03 -11.59
C GLY A 293 9.79 10.29 -11.66
N GLU A 294 9.39 11.40 -11.03
CA GLU A 294 10.14 12.65 -11.12
C GLU A 294 11.49 12.60 -10.41
N PRO A 295 12.52 13.32 -10.94
CA PRO A 295 13.87 13.30 -10.36
C PRO A 295 13.93 13.74 -8.90
N GLU A 296 13.04 14.63 -8.48
CA GLU A 296 12.94 15.10 -7.10
C GLU A 296 12.58 14.01 -6.10
N TYR A 297 12.02 12.89 -6.58
CA TYR A 297 11.73 11.68 -5.79
C TYR A 297 12.75 10.54 -6.07
N GLY A 298 13.85 10.85 -6.80
CA GLY A 298 14.86 9.86 -7.19
C GLY A 298 14.45 9.01 -8.39
N GLY A 299 13.53 9.53 -9.23
CA GLY A 299 13.18 8.95 -10.53
C GLY A 299 14.02 9.52 -11.67
N HIS A 300 13.64 9.18 -12.91
CA HIS A 300 14.34 9.61 -14.14
C HIS A 300 13.53 10.60 -14.98
N GLY A 301 12.42 11.10 -14.45
CA GLY A 301 11.46 11.94 -15.17
C GLY A 301 10.32 11.11 -15.78
N THR A 302 9.22 11.80 -16.06
CA THR A 302 8.02 11.20 -16.65
C THR A 302 7.74 11.86 -18.00
N PRO A 303 7.85 11.13 -19.13
CA PRO A 303 7.44 11.66 -20.41
C PRO A 303 5.93 11.89 -20.44
N PRO A 304 5.39 12.64 -21.41
CA PRO A 304 3.95 12.77 -21.60
C PRO A 304 3.30 11.38 -21.70
N VAL A 305 2.37 11.08 -20.77
CA VAL A 305 1.71 9.77 -20.69
C VAL A 305 0.68 9.58 -21.79
N VAL A 306 0.02 10.68 -22.20
CA VAL A 306 -0.95 10.68 -23.30
C VAL A 306 -0.43 11.60 -24.40
N THR A 307 -0.32 11.08 -25.62
CA THR A 307 0.17 11.77 -26.80
C THR A 307 -0.76 11.50 -27.99
N ASP A 308 -0.54 12.17 -29.10
CA ASP A 308 -1.29 11.91 -30.36
C ASP A 308 -1.03 10.47 -30.88
N ALA A 309 0.11 9.88 -30.54
CA ALA A 309 0.45 8.49 -30.89
C ALA A 309 -0.13 7.45 -29.94
N GLY A 310 -0.77 7.87 -28.85
CA GLY A 310 -1.35 7.00 -27.84
C GLY A 310 -0.74 7.15 -26.44
N TRP A 311 -0.75 6.08 -25.69
CA TRP A 311 -0.31 6.03 -24.29
C TRP A 311 1.14 5.57 -24.16
N ARG A 312 1.87 6.24 -23.28
CA ARG A 312 3.21 5.88 -22.85
C ARG A 312 3.27 5.86 -21.33
N VAL A 313 3.08 4.70 -20.73
CA VAL A 313 3.06 4.56 -19.28
C VAL A 313 4.43 4.08 -18.79
N PRO A 314 5.16 4.90 -18.01
CA PRO A 314 6.50 4.54 -17.56
C PRO A 314 6.49 3.33 -16.62
N ALA A 315 7.57 2.56 -16.65
CA ALA A 315 7.81 1.45 -15.76
C ALA A 315 7.88 1.89 -14.29
N HIS A 316 7.39 1.04 -13.38
CA HIS A 316 7.52 1.21 -11.94
C HIS A 316 7.12 2.61 -11.45
N ALA A 317 6.00 3.14 -11.96
CA ALA A 317 5.55 4.48 -11.68
C ALA A 317 4.06 4.55 -11.36
N ALA A 318 3.69 5.52 -10.54
CA ALA A 318 2.33 5.99 -10.38
C ALA A 318 2.23 7.43 -10.91
N VAL A 319 1.22 7.69 -11.73
CA VAL A 319 0.99 9.00 -12.34
C VAL A 319 -0.43 9.45 -12.07
N VAL A 320 -0.59 10.64 -11.51
CA VAL A 320 -1.88 11.32 -11.38
C VAL A 320 -2.11 12.20 -12.58
N LEU A 321 -3.18 11.91 -13.32
CA LEU A 321 -3.65 12.73 -14.44
C LEU A 321 -4.85 13.56 -13.99
N GLN A 322 -4.92 14.79 -14.50
CA GLN A 322 -6.05 15.71 -14.33
C GLN A 322 -6.58 16.17 -15.68
N PRO A 323 -7.88 16.50 -15.79
CA PRO A 323 -8.44 17.07 -16.99
C PRO A 323 -7.85 18.44 -17.29
N LYS A 324 -7.64 18.72 -18.58
CA LYS A 324 -7.27 20.04 -19.12
C LYS A 324 -8.14 20.32 -20.32
N VAL A 325 -8.78 21.47 -20.37
CA VAL A 325 -9.62 21.89 -21.50
C VAL A 325 -8.81 21.85 -22.81
N ARG A 326 -9.35 21.18 -23.82
CA ARG A 326 -8.74 21.15 -25.15
C ARG A 326 -8.72 22.55 -25.72
N GLN A 327 -7.54 23.05 -26.11
CA GLN A 327 -7.45 24.25 -26.91
C GLN A 327 -8.00 23.90 -28.30
N LYS A 328 -8.99 24.65 -28.77
CA LYS A 328 -9.40 24.55 -30.18
C LYS A 328 -8.21 24.97 -31.05
N GLU A 329 -7.68 24.05 -31.84
CA GLU A 329 -6.76 24.42 -32.90
C GLU A 329 -7.47 25.48 -33.78
N ARG A 330 -6.83 26.63 -33.96
CA ARG A 330 -7.30 27.70 -34.82
C ARG A 330 -6.96 27.41 -36.26
#